data_045c96a4f1d3bba84265dc4a5bd01dba
#
_entry.id   045c96a4f1d3bba84265dc4a5bd01dba
#
_cell.length_a   1.000
_cell.length_b   1.000
_cell.length_c   1.000
_cell.angle_alpha   90.00
_cell.angle_beta   90.00
_cell.angle_gamma   90.00
#
_symmetry.space_group_name_H-M   'P 1'
#
loop_
_entity.id
_entity.type
_entity.pdbx_description
1 polymer ?
#
loop_
_entity_poly.entity_id
_entity_poly.type
_entity_poly.pdbx_seq_one_letter_code
_entity_poly.pdbx_strand_id
1 'polypeptide(L)'
;MGRTKLVGLAVGVLVLPLASTVGVPSAAAKNGDTHITGQGLEQTLDCNNSTLLVNGTGNRINAMGTCWAVTVQGSSNVVIAENVINDITVYGWDQTVFFKNGDPALIDRGRELALVNQISRVPA
;
A
#
# COMPACT_ATOMS: atom_id res chain seq x y z
N MET A 1 -39.94 -15.76 -20.55
CA MET A 1 -39.91 -15.52 -20.18
C MET A 1 -39.58 -15.58 -20.02
N GLY A 2 -39.39 -15.74 -20.59
CA GLY A 2 -38.96 -15.49 -20.36
C GLY A 2 -38.40 -15.50 -20.50
N ARG A 3 -37.93 -15.46 -20.71
CA ARG A 3 -37.42 -15.26 -20.72
C ARG A 3 -36.77 -15.26 -20.57
N THR A 4 -36.77 -15.29 -21.10
CA THR A 4 -36.23 -15.10 -20.74
C THR A 4 -35.59 -15.20 -20.55
N LYS A 5 -35.40 -15.24 -21.02
CA LYS A 5 -34.86 -15.13 -20.69
C LYS A 5 -34.08 -15.17 -20.41
N LEU A 6 -33.90 -15.19 -21.05
CA LEU A 6 -33.23 -14.99 -20.58
C LEU A 6 -32.64 -15.01 -20.28
N VAL A 7 -32.74 -15.00 -20.89
CA VAL A 7 -32.27 -14.73 -20.35
C VAL A 7 -31.62 -14.80 -19.97
N GLY A 8 -31.45 -14.91 -20.56
CA GLY A 8 -31.06 -14.61 -19.90
C GLY A 8 -30.37 -14.80 -19.74
N LEU A 9 -29.96 -14.71 -20.15
CA LEU A 9 -29.40 -14.62 -19.67
C LEU A 9 -28.74 -14.69 -19.33
N ALA A 10 -28.93 -14.66 -20.06
CA ALA A 10 -28.48 -14.48 -19.48
C ALA A 10 -27.76 -14.60 -19.13
N VAL A 11 -27.54 -14.48 -19.63
CA VAL A 11 -27.00 -14.28 -19.00
C VAL A 11 -26.21 -14.32 -18.58
N GLY A 12 -26.02 -14.33 -19.06
CA GLY A 12 -25.50 -14.03 -18.37
C GLY A 12 -24.77 -14.26 -18.12
N VAL A 13 -24.50 -14.15 -18.53
CA VAL A 13 -23.95 -14.02 -17.87
C VAL A 13 -23.27 -14.11 -17.49
N LEU A 14 -23.07 -14.05 -17.97
CA LEU A 14 -22.52 -13.88 -17.24
C LEU A 14 -22.01 -13.98 -16.73
N VAL A 15 -21.92 -14.01 -17.11
CA VAL A 15 -21.51 -13.89 -16.27
C VAL A 15 -20.84 -14.11 -15.89
N LEU A 16 -20.51 -14.13 -16.11
CA LEU A 16 -19.91 -14.09 -15.36
C LEU A 16 -19.42 -14.26 -14.95
N PRO A 17 -19.28 -14.34 -15.18
CA PRO A 17 -18.77 -14.30 -14.52
C PRO A 17 -18.26 -14.55 -14.10
N LEU A 18 -17.92 -14.55 -14.23
CA LEU A 18 -17.42 -14.62 -13.52
C LEU A 18 -16.91 -14.81 -13.14
N ALA A 19 -16.72 -14.76 -13.36
CA ALA A 19 -16.24 -14.80 -12.72
C ALA A 19 -15.67 -15.12 -12.36
N SER A 20 -15.48 -15.14 -12.52
CA SER A 20 -14.86 -15.45 -11.91
C SER A 20 -14.19 -15.74 -11.66
N THR A 21 -14.18 -15.49 -11.67
CA THR A 21 -13.37 -15.81 -11.19
C THR A 21 -12.59 -16.22 -10.90
N VAL A 22 -12.48 -15.89 -11.13
CA VAL A 22 -11.76 -16.46 -10.80
C VAL A 22 -10.69 -16.68 -10.39
N GLY A 23 -10.49 -17.02 -10.16
CA GLY A 23 -9.45 -17.62 -9.52
C GLY A 23 -8.16 -16.91 -9.42
N VAL A 24 -8.14 -15.66 -9.63
CA VAL A 24 -6.94 -14.87 -9.44
C VAL A 24 -6.61 -14.85 -7.96
N PRO A 25 -5.36 -15.18 -7.58
CA PRO A 25 -4.97 -15.09 -6.20
C PRO A 25 -5.08 -13.65 -5.73
N SER A 26 -6.11 -13.36 -4.99
CA SER A 26 -6.34 -12.00 -4.53
C SER A 26 -5.20 -11.50 -3.64
N ALA A 27 -4.44 -12.42 -3.03
CA ALA A 27 -3.30 -12.03 -2.22
C ALA A 27 -2.24 -11.29 -3.01
N ALA A 28 -2.18 -11.51 -4.35
CA ALA A 28 -1.21 -10.83 -5.20
C ALA A 28 -1.69 -9.46 -5.66
N ALA A 29 -2.95 -9.12 -5.42
CA ALA A 29 -3.51 -7.86 -5.90
C ALA A 29 -3.60 -6.84 -4.79
N LYS A 30 -3.17 -5.63 -5.08
CA LYS A 30 -3.32 -4.53 -4.14
C LYS A 30 -4.68 -3.86 -4.33
N ASN A 31 -5.14 -3.16 -3.31
CA ASN A 31 -6.43 -2.47 -3.31
C ASN A 31 -6.28 -0.99 -3.65
N GLY A 32 -5.49 -0.66 -4.68
CA GLY A 32 -5.32 0.72 -5.09
C GLY A 32 -4.25 1.43 -4.28
N ASP A 33 -4.37 2.73 -4.20
CA ASP A 33 -3.38 3.59 -3.54
C ASP A 33 -4.05 4.45 -2.47
N THR A 34 -3.31 4.67 -1.39
CA THR A 34 -3.70 5.58 -0.32
C THR A 34 -2.69 6.71 -0.29
N HIS A 35 -3.13 7.93 -0.56
CA HIS A 35 -2.27 9.09 -0.63
C HIS A 35 -2.39 9.95 0.60
N ILE A 36 -1.25 10.29 1.20
CA ILE A 36 -1.15 11.27 2.28
C ILE A 36 -0.21 12.37 1.77
N THR A 37 -0.74 13.56 1.61
CA THR A 37 0.05 14.70 1.13
C THR A 37 -0.14 15.87 2.08
N GLY A 38 0.96 16.42 2.57
CA GLY A 38 0.86 17.56 3.47
C GLY A 38 2.11 17.81 4.27
N GLN A 39 1.96 18.60 5.32
CA GLN A 39 3.06 18.97 6.20
C GLN A 39 2.58 18.86 7.64
N GLY A 40 3.39 18.21 8.47
CA GLY A 40 3.10 18.11 9.90
C GLY A 40 1.84 17.32 10.22
N LEU A 41 1.39 16.46 9.34
CA LEU A 41 0.19 15.66 9.59
C LEU A 41 0.50 14.49 10.51
N GLU A 42 -0.47 14.19 11.36
CA GLU A 42 -0.42 13.02 12.23
C GLU A 42 -1.67 12.21 11.97
N GLN A 43 -1.51 11.02 11.39
CA GLN A 43 -2.65 10.20 11.01
C GLN A 43 -2.43 8.74 11.35
N THR A 44 -3.50 8.08 11.75
CA THR A 44 -3.57 6.63 11.89
C THR A 44 -4.61 6.15 10.90
N LEU A 45 -4.23 5.17 10.08
CA LEU A 45 -5.14 4.65 9.06
C LEU A 45 -4.96 3.16 8.91
N ASP A 46 -5.93 2.52 8.29
CA ASP A 46 -5.83 1.12 7.88
C ASP A 46 -5.37 1.10 6.44
N CYS A 47 -4.26 0.43 6.19
CA CYS A 47 -3.66 0.38 4.86
C CYS A 47 -4.50 -0.42 3.86
N ASN A 48 -5.30 -1.35 4.34
CA ASN A 48 -6.26 -2.11 3.53
C ASN A 48 -5.65 -2.69 2.25
N ASN A 49 -4.46 -3.23 2.37
CA ASN A 49 -3.73 -3.87 1.27
C ASN A 49 -3.48 -2.92 0.09
N SER A 50 -3.39 -1.64 0.35
CA SER A 50 -3.08 -0.64 -0.67
C SER A 50 -1.61 -0.29 -0.66
N THR A 51 -1.18 0.48 -1.69
CA THR A 51 0.10 1.17 -1.63
C THR A 51 -0.10 2.48 -0.89
N LEU A 52 0.63 2.64 0.19
CA LEU A 52 0.61 3.88 0.96
C LEU A 52 1.67 4.81 0.40
N LEU A 53 1.23 5.98 -0.06
CA LEU A 53 2.13 7.02 -0.58
C LEU A 53 2.07 8.22 0.35
N VAL A 54 3.20 8.52 0.96
CA VAL A 54 3.34 9.68 1.85
C VAL A 54 4.24 10.68 1.18
N ASN A 55 3.73 11.89 0.97
CA ASN A 55 4.47 12.95 0.29
C ASN A 55 4.36 14.24 1.08
N GLY A 56 5.48 14.82 1.41
CA GLY A 56 5.49 16.08 2.13
C GLY A 56 6.61 16.16 3.15
N THR A 57 6.37 16.88 4.23
CA THR A 57 7.40 17.16 5.21
C THR A 57 6.84 17.01 6.62
N GLY A 58 7.59 16.29 7.45
CA GLY A 58 7.28 16.22 8.88
C GLY A 58 5.99 15.49 9.23
N ASN A 59 5.54 14.60 8.37
CA ASN A 59 4.32 13.83 8.62
C ASN A 59 4.64 12.60 9.46
N ARG A 60 3.69 12.21 10.31
CA ARG A 60 3.81 11.02 11.13
C ARG A 60 2.59 10.14 10.87
N ILE A 61 2.82 9.01 10.25
CA ILE A 61 1.75 8.13 9.79
C ILE A 61 1.87 6.78 10.48
N ASN A 62 0.78 6.36 11.11
CA ASN A 62 0.67 5.05 11.71
C ASN A 62 -0.24 4.21 10.82
N ALA A 63 0.35 3.31 10.05
CA ALA A 63 -0.37 2.50 9.08
C ALA A 63 -0.63 1.11 9.66
N MET A 64 -1.88 0.86 9.98
CA MET A 64 -2.30 -0.40 10.56
C MET A 64 -2.72 -1.38 9.48
N GLY A 65 -2.81 -2.64 9.85
CA GLY A 65 -3.17 -3.68 8.91
C GLY A 65 -2.06 -3.95 7.93
N THR A 66 -2.42 -4.37 6.74
CA THR A 66 -1.45 -4.76 5.72
C THR A 66 -1.35 -3.72 4.63
N CYS A 67 -0.14 -3.21 4.39
CA CYS A 67 0.16 -2.39 3.23
C CYS A 67 0.75 -3.29 2.14
N TRP A 68 0.28 -3.12 0.91
CA TRP A 68 0.92 -3.77 -0.22
C TRP A 68 2.35 -3.26 -0.39
N ALA A 69 2.50 -1.95 -0.32
CA ALA A 69 3.80 -1.30 -0.40
C ALA A 69 3.71 0.05 0.32
N VAL A 70 4.86 0.61 0.66
CA VAL A 70 4.96 1.93 1.27
C VAL A 70 5.97 2.74 0.48
N THR A 71 5.57 3.93 0.03
CA THR A 71 6.45 4.86 -0.67
C THR A 71 6.42 6.19 0.07
N VAL A 72 7.58 6.70 0.43
CA VAL A 72 7.71 7.95 1.18
C VAL A 72 8.59 8.91 0.40
N GLN A 73 8.10 10.14 0.22
CA GLN A 73 8.80 11.18 -0.52
C GLN A 73 8.81 12.47 0.29
N GLY A 74 9.81 13.30 0.04
CA GLY A 74 9.94 14.58 0.72
C GLY A 74 11.02 14.55 1.77
N SER A 75 10.68 14.94 3.01
CA SER A 75 11.67 14.94 4.07
C SER A 75 11.03 14.83 5.44
N SER A 76 11.77 14.24 6.37
CA SER A 76 11.42 14.21 7.80
C SER A 76 10.07 13.55 8.07
N ASN A 77 9.66 12.62 7.23
CA ASN A 77 8.43 11.86 7.46
C ASN A 77 8.75 10.62 8.28
N VAL A 78 7.82 10.21 9.11
CA VAL A 78 7.92 8.98 9.90
C VAL A 78 6.69 8.14 9.58
N VAL A 79 6.94 6.90 9.14
CA VAL A 79 5.87 5.94 8.88
C VAL A 79 6.12 4.71 9.73
N ILE A 80 5.11 4.30 10.47
CA ILE A 80 5.14 3.06 11.25
C ILE A 80 4.09 2.14 10.65
N ALA A 81 4.53 1.07 10.01
CA ALA A 81 3.65 0.14 9.32
C ALA A 81 3.59 -1.18 10.06
N GLU A 82 2.40 -1.74 10.15
CA GLU A 82 2.21 -2.99 10.86
C GLU A 82 2.68 -4.18 10.04
N ASN A 83 2.33 -4.21 8.77
CA ASN A 83 2.73 -5.31 7.88
C ASN A 83 2.87 -4.77 6.46
N VAL A 84 3.99 -5.06 5.80
CA VAL A 84 4.25 -4.63 4.43
C VAL A 84 4.65 -5.83 3.59
N ILE A 85 3.99 -6.00 2.44
CA ILE A 85 4.16 -7.20 1.62
C ILE A 85 5.27 -7.04 0.59
N ASN A 86 5.16 -6.03 -0.29
CA ASN A 86 5.97 -6.00 -1.50
C ASN A 86 7.26 -5.21 -1.35
N ASP A 87 7.16 -3.93 -1.01
CA ASP A 87 8.35 -3.10 -0.88
C ASP A 87 8.12 -1.87 -0.02
N ILE A 88 9.22 -1.34 0.48
CA ILE A 88 9.27 -0.03 1.11
C ILE A 88 10.28 0.77 0.32
N THR A 89 9.84 1.84 -0.33
CA THR A 89 10.68 2.68 -1.16
C THR A 89 10.69 4.10 -0.60
N VAL A 90 11.88 4.64 -0.38
CA VAL A 90 12.04 5.94 0.24
C VAL A 90 12.85 6.85 -0.69
N TYR A 91 12.33 8.04 -0.92
CA TYR A 91 13.00 9.12 -1.64
C TYR A 91 13.25 10.27 -0.68
N GLY A 92 14.18 11.16 -1.03
CA GLY A 92 14.45 12.32 -0.20
C GLY A 92 15.41 12.03 0.94
N TRP A 93 15.22 12.74 2.06
CA TRP A 93 16.15 12.66 3.17
C TRP A 93 15.43 12.73 4.51
N ASP A 94 16.10 12.21 5.54
CA ASP A 94 15.61 12.22 6.92
C ASP A 94 14.26 11.52 7.04
N GLN A 95 14.03 10.53 6.19
CA GLN A 95 12.83 9.71 6.27
C GLN A 95 13.06 8.55 7.21
N THR A 96 12.02 8.15 7.91
CA THR A 96 12.07 7.00 8.81
C THR A 96 10.87 6.12 8.54
N VAL A 97 11.11 4.84 8.25
CA VAL A 97 10.05 3.85 8.09
C VAL A 97 10.36 2.68 8.99
N PHE A 98 9.43 2.41 9.90
CA PHE A 98 9.47 1.21 10.73
C PHE A 98 8.39 0.26 10.26
N PHE A 99 8.71 -1.03 10.19
CA PHE A 99 7.70 -2.04 9.88
C PHE A 99 7.86 -3.21 10.85
N LYS A 100 6.74 -3.85 11.19
CA LYS A 100 6.76 -4.91 12.20
C LYS A 100 6.77 -6.29 11.57
N ASN A 101 6.00 -6.49 10.51
CA ASN A 101 5.83 -7.80 9.89
C ASN A 101 5.98 -7.70 8.38
N GLY A 102 6.18 -8.84 7.75
CA GLY A 102 6.35 -8.94 6.32
C GLY A 102 7.81 -9.07 5.94
N ASP A 103 8.05 -9.22 4.65
CA ASP A 103 9.41 -9.35 4.12
C ASP A 103 9.56 -8.50 2.87
N PRO A 104 9.34 -7.18 2.99
CA PRO A 104 9.39 -6.31 1.82
C PRO A 104 10.81 -6.08 1.35
N ALA A 105 10.96 -5.77 0.07
CA ALA A 105 12.21 -5.23 -0.45
C ALA A 105 12.41 -3.84 0.13
N LEU A 106 13.60 -3.53 0.58
CA LEU A 106 13.91 -2.23 1.19
C LEU A 106 14.73 -1.42 0.20
N ILE A 107 14.16 -0.32 -0.29
CA ILE A 107 14.76 0.48 -1.36
C ILE A 107 14.90 1.92 -0.87
N ASP A 108 16.14 2.35 -0.67
CA ASP A 108 16.44 3.71 -0.25
C ASP A 108 17.06 4.47 -1.42
N ARG A 109 16.24 5.26 -2.10
CA ARG A 109 16.67 6.04 -3.24
C ARG A 109 17.46 7.30 -2.84
N GLY A 110 17.31 7.75 -1.61
CA GLY A 110 18.11 8.86 -1.10
C GLY A 110 19.58 8.51 -0.98
N ARG A 111 19.88 7.24 -0.75
CA ARG A 111 21.25 6.79 -0.62
C ARG A 111 22.07 7.08 -1.87
N GLU A 112 21.46 7.03 -3.04
CA GLU A 112 22.12 7.31 -4.31
C GLU A 112 22.64 8.76 -4.38
N LEU A 113 22.05 9.64 -3.58
CA LEU A 113 22.41 11.05 -3.51
C LEU A 113 23.13 11.38 -2.19
N ALA A 114 23.62 10.36 -1.50
CA ALA A 114 24.30 10.50 -0.21
C ALA A 114 23.38 11.11 0.88
N LEU A 115 22.07 10.93 0.74
CA LEU A 115 21.11 11.37 1.73
C LEU A 115 20.86 10.24 2.73
N VAL A 116 20.46 10.60 3.95
CA VAL A 116 20.31 9.62 5.02
C VAL A 116 18.85 9.38 5.31
N ASN A 117 18.46 8.11 5.26
CA ASN A 117 17.13 7.64 5.61
C ASN A 117 17.27 6.37 6.45
N GLN A 118 16.20 5.99 7.14
CA GLN A 118 16.18 4.79 7.94
C GLN A 118 14.96 3.95 7.58
N ILE A 119 15.21 2.69 7.24
CA ILE A 119 14.15 1.70 7.03
C ILE A 119 14.52 0.51 7.90
N SER A 120 13.70 0.21 8.90
CA SER A 120 14.07 -0.81 9.89
C SER A 120 12.88 -1.65 10.31
N ARG A 121 13.15 -2.93 10.51
CA ARG A 121 12.18 -3.81 11.17
C ARG A 121 12.21 -3.54 12.66
N VAL A 122 11.04 -3.45 13.27
CA VAL A 122 10.91 -3.28 14.71
C VAL A 122 10.08 -4.43 15.28
N PRO A 123 10.15 -4.68 16.59
CA PRO A 123 9.36 -5.75 17.21
C PRO A 123 7.86 -5.56 16.99
N ALA A 124 7.20 -6.67 16.71
CA ALA A 124 5.75 -6.69 16.49
C ALA A 124 4.97 -6.47 17.79
#